data_111e1d6ea8486dfcd758089c8ff44cde
#
_entry.id   111e1d6ea8486dfcd758089c8ff44cde
#
_cell.length_a   1.000
_cell.length_b   1.000
_cell.length_c   1.000
_cell.angle_alpha   90.00
_cell.angle_beta   90.00
_cell.angle_gamma   90.00
#
_symmetry.space_group_name_H-M   'P 1'
#
loop_
_entity.id
_entity.type
_entity.pdbx_description
1 polymer ?
#
loop_
_entity_poly.entity_id
_entity_poly.type
_entity_poly.pdbx_seq_one_letter_code
_entity_poly.pdbx_strand_id
1 'polypeptide(L)'
;MAAAAEFQGSGPPDATRALWGRIRRPFDVVAMVDAVLGLSPNVVRQLAGTMLATSAEAEALLAIMPHTLRSLAMSTTSSPEQCRGELRGPVLWSETMSARSSSHGSQDIYVCSSPQRAYDIPENQVLAAALVSIRDAGRGVDSMSAQAYDDDTLRRARHNGMRAIRFLEHRTMAAVSRDKPTPRAFKRTRSGSRRQTYQPALQMLDRAADPLTADDILPFCDRRTRAQHALIMALVERLEARGVDLPQFRAFEGILYSGPIRYNHPRRLGDRSRPHGVMLGGVLVDVPERVREDNRERAEYALAERSGGLPTVVVLEPSDVDRAIQVAVEVARAQQQSA
;
A
#
# COMPACT_ATOMS: atom_id res chain seq x y z
N MET A 1 38.15 -12.99 4.41
CA MET A 1 37.18 -13.66 5.33
C MET A 1 35.96 -12.79 5.66
N ALA A 2 36.03 -11.46 5.68
CA ALA A 2 34.85 -10.61 5.96
C ALA A 2 33.82 -10.59 4.80
N ALA A 3 34.23 -10.63 3.54
CA ALA A 3 33.35 -10.52 2.38
C ALA A 3 32.42 -11.76 2.17
N ALA A 4 32.91 -12.97 2.46
CA ALA A 4 32.08 -14.18 2.38
C ALA A 4 30.99 -14.21 3.47
N ALA A 5 31.18 -13.51 4.58
CA ALA A 5 30.18 -13.34 5.64
C ALA A 5 29.03 -12.42 5.21
N GLU A 6 29.23 -11.50 4.26
CA GLU A 6 28.19 -10.59 3.79
C GLU A 6 27.05 -11.29 3.04
N PHE A 7 27.36 -12.34 2.28
CA PHE A 7 26.31 -13.11 1.58
C PHE A 7 25.84 -14.34 2.36
N GLN A 8 26.70 -14.96 3.16
CA GLN A 8 26.37 -16.17 3.94
C GLN A 8 25.76 -15.88 5.32
N GLY A 9 25.99 -14.69 5.88
CA GLY A 9 25.38 -14.25 7.12
C GLY A 9 24.24 -13.29 6.83
N SER A 10 23.03 -13.56 7.21
CA SER A 10 21.87 -12.68 7.14
C SER A 10 22.19 -11.33 6.47
N GLY A 11 21.91 -11.19 5.16
CA GLY A 11 22.18 -9.97 4.40
C GLY A 11 21.73 -8.73 5.19
N PRO A 12 22.47 -7.62 5.12
CA PRO A 12 22.23 -6.47 5.98
C PRO A 12 20.77 -6.01 5.84
N PRO A 13 20.08 -5.64 6.91
CA PRO A 13 18.73 -5.07 6.87
C PRO A 13 18.61 -3.94 5.83
N ASP A 14 19.72 -3.26 5.57
CA ASP A 14 19.84 -2.16 4.64
C ASP A 14 19.58 -2.56 3.18
N ALA A 15 19.91 -3.80 2.78
CA ALA A 15 19.64 -4.27 1.40
C ALA A 15 18.13 -4.36 1.11
N THR A 16 17.34 -4.83 2.08
CA THR A 16 15.86 -4.84 1.95
C THR A 16 15.30 -3.42 1.87
N ARG A 17 15.81 -2.50 2.70
CA ARG A 17 15.41 -1.08 2.64
C ARG A 17 15.82 -0.44 1.31
N ALA A 18 17.02 -0.70 0.83
CA ALA A 18 17.53 -0.20 -0.45
C ALA A 18 16.66 -0.71 -1.62
N LEU A 19 16.35 -2.02 -1.64
CA LEU A 19 15.46 -2.61 -2.64
C LEU A 19 14.07 -1.98 -2.59
N TRP A 20 13.48 -1.81 -1.39
CA TRP A 20 12.18 -1.18 -1.22
C TRP A 20 12.15 0.27 -1.69
N GLY A 21 13.23 1.01 -1.48
CA GLY A 21 13.41 2.39 -1.98
C GLY A 21 13.49 2.48 -3.50
N ARG A 22 13.87 1.40 -4.19
CA ARG A 22 13.95 1.33 -5.66
C ARG A 22 12.65 0.85 -6.34
N ILE A 23 11.61 0.55 -5.58
CA ILE A 23 10.31 0.16 -6.12
C ILE A 23 9.59 1.37 -6.69
N ARG A 24 9.07 1.24 -7.91
CA ARG A 24 8.30 2.29 -8.57
C ARG A 24 6.97 2.53 -7.88
N ARG A 25 6.71 3.77 -7.51
CA ARG A 25 5.44 4.21 -6.90
C ARG A 25 4.57 4.96 -7.92
N PRO A 26 3.23 4.89 -7.78
CA PRO A 26 2.47 4.03 -6.86
C PRO A 26 2.50 2.57 -7.29
N PHE A 27 2.33 1.64 -6.35
CA PHE A 27 2.28 0.20 -6.62
C PHE A 27 1.11 -0.47 -5.89
N ASP A 28 0.70 -1.63 -6.39
CA ASP A 28 -0.21 -2.52 -5.66
C ASP A 28 0.56 -3.19 -4.53
N VAL A 29 0.22 -2.85 -3.29
CA VAL A 29 0.89 -3.35 -2.07
C VAL A 29 0.84 -4.87 -2.00
N VAL A 30 -0.29 -5.48 -2.38
CA VAL A 30 -0.46 -6.93 -2.32
C VAL A 30 0.46 -7.61 -3.32
N ALA A 31 0.43 -7.16 -4.58
CA ALA A 31 1.29 -7.72 -5.63
C ALA A 31 2.79 -7.50 -5.33
N MET A 32 3.14 -6.35 -4.77
CA MET A 32 4.53 -6.02 -4.46
C MET A 32 5.07 -6.86 -3.31
N VAL A 33 4.35 -6.95 -2.19
CA VAL A 33 4.81 -7.73 -1.03
C VAL A 33 4.80 -9.23 -1.33
N ASP A 34 3.84 -9.72 -2.14
CA ASP A 34 3.88 -11.09 -2.65
C ASP A 34 5.16 -11.33 -3.47
N ALA A 35 5.52 -10.43 -4.38
CA ALA A 35 6.74 -10.56 -5.18
C ALA A 35 8.03 -10.50 -4.34
N VAL A 36 8.08 -9.65 -3.31
CA VAL A 36 9.27 -9.43 -2.47
C VAL A 36 9.42 -10.49 -1.38
N LEU A 37 8.31 -10.93 -0.76
CA LEU A 37 8.31 -11.81 0.43
C LEU A 37 7.63 -13.16 0.20
N GLY A 38 6.95 -13.37 -0.91
CA GLY A 38 6.17 -14.59 -1.17
C GLY A 38 5.02 -14.81 -0.17
N LEU A 39 4.47 -13.73 0.39
CA LEU A 39 3.34 -13.80 1.33
C LEU A 39 2.03 -13.87 0.57
N SER A 40 1.09 -14.68 1.06
CA SER A 40 -0.22 -14.77 0.44
C SER A 40 -0.96 -13.43 0.48
N PRO A 41 -1.82 -13.12 -0.51
CA PRO A 41 -2.57 -11.85 -0.57
C PRO A 41 -3.37 -11.54 0.69
N ASN A 42 -3.90 -12.57 1.37
CA ASN A 42 -4.65 -12.37 2.61
C ASN A 42 -3.74 -11.90 3.75
N VAL A 43 -2.57 -12.53 3.90
CA VAL A 43 -1.58 -12.12 4.91
C VAL A 43 -1.11 -10.70 4.66
N VAL A 44 -0.85 -10.34 3.40
CA VAL A 44 -0.42 -8.97 3.05
C VAL A 44 -1.50 -7.93 3.38
N ARG A 45 -2.77 -8.19 3.04
CA ARG A 45 -3.87 -7.26 3.38
C ARG A 45 -4.01 -7.06 4.89
N GLN A 46 -3.87 -8.14 5.65
CA GLN A 46 -3.93 -8.09 7.11
C GLN A 46 -2.75 -7.31 7.69
N LEU A 47 -1.53 -7.57 7.19
CA LEU A 47 -0.32 -6.82 7.56
C LEU A 47 -0.51 -5.33 7.30
N ALA A 48 -0.86 -4.96 6.07
CA ALA A 48 -1.09 -3.58 5.69
C ALA A 48 -2.21 -2.93 6.52
N GLY A 49 -3.31 -3.65 6.77
CA GLY A 49 -4.40 -3.18 7.62
C GLY A 49 -3.96 -2.93 9.06
N THR A 50 -3.23 -3.87 9.66
CA THR A 50 -2.73 -3.73 11.03
C THR A 50 -1.80 -2.52 11.16
N MET A 51 -0.81 -2.40 10.26
CA MET A 51 0.13 -1.27 10.25
C MET A 51 -0.57 0.07 10.02
N LEU A 52 -1.55 0.11 9.13
CA LEU A 52 -2.32 1.31 8.87
C LEU A 52 -3.17 1.72 10.08
N ALA A 53 -3.89 0.77 10.70
CA ALA A 53 -4.76 1.05 11.84
C ALA A 53 -3.99 1.46 13.10
N THR A 54 -2.73 1.06 13.25
CA THR A 54 -1.85 1.41 14.38
C THR A 54 -0.84 2.50 14.06
N SER A 55 -0.89 3.09 12.86
CA SER A 55 0.03 4.15 12.44
C SER A 55 -0.13 5.41 13.27
N ALA A 56 0.94 6.20 13.37
CA ALA A 56 0.93 7.49 14.06
C ALA A 56 -0.12 8.45 13.47
N GLU A 57 -0.34 8.39 12.15
CA GLU A 57 -1.33 9.19 11.45
C GLU A 57 -2.76 8.80 11.85
N ALA A 58 -3.04 7.49 12.00
CA ALA A 58 -4.33 7.00 12.47
C ALA A 58 -4.60 7.46 13.90
N GLU A 59 -3.63 7.31 14.79
CA GLU A 59 -3.73 7.74 16.19
C GLU A 59 -3.90 9.25 16.31
N ALA A 60 -3.12 10.04 15.57
CA ALA A 60 -3.23 11.50 15.53
C ALA A 60 -4.61 11.95 15.04
N LEU A 61 -5.13 11.37 13.95
CA LEU A 61 -6.46 11.66 13.46
C LEU A 61 -7.54 11.34 14.50
N LEU A 62 -7.51 10.13 15.06
CA LEU A 62 -8.50 9.70 16.07
C LEU A 62 -8.45 10.55 17.36
N ALA A 63 -7.27 11.06 17.73
CA ALA A 63 -7.13 11.92 18.90
C ALA A 63 -7.80 13.28 18.73
N ILE A 64 -7.73 13.88 17.54
CA ILE A 64 -8.33 15.20 17.30
C ILE A 64 -9.84 15.14 16.99
N MET A 65 -10.38 13.98 16.63
CA MET A 65 -11.77 13.83 16.20
C MET A 65 -12.82 14.44 17.15
N PRO A 66 -12.75 14.29 18.50
CA PRO A 66 -13.72 14.89 19.40
C PRO A 66 -13.77 16.42 19.29
N HIS A 67 -12.64 17.07 19.03
CA HIS A 67 -12.57 18.53 18.82
C HIS A 67 -13.10 18.89 17.43
N THR A 68 -12.66 18.16 16.39
CA THR A 68 -13.06 18.40 15.01
C THR A 68 -14.57 18.28 14.82
N LEU A 69 -15.23 17.32 15.46
CA LEU A 69 -16.69 17.15 15.38
C LEU A 69 -17.48 18.33 15.96
N ARG A 70 -16.92 19.04 16.96
CA ARG A 70 -17.56 20.25 17.54
C ARG A 70 -17.46 21.45 16.61
N SER A 71 -16.42 21.51 15.79
CA SER A 71 -16.13 22.61 14.87
C SER A 71 -16.16 22.18 13.39
N LEU A 72 -16.92 21.12 13.08
CA LEU A 72 -16.99 20.56 11.74
C LEU A 72 -17.41 21.65 10.74
N ALA A 73 -16.73 21.70 9.60
CA ALA A 73 -17.07 22.61 8.54
C ALA A 73 -18.50 22.35 8.04
N MET A 74 -19.23 23.38 7.73
CA MET A 74 -20.56 23.29 7.16
C MET A 74 -20.75 24.35 6.10
N SER A 75 -21.62 24.07 5.13
CA SER A 75 -22.18 25.06 4.23
C SER A 75 -23.65 25.30 4.60
N THR A 76 -24.14 26.47 4.23
CA THR A 76 -25.59 26.74 4.31
C THR A 76 -26.17 26.53 2.92
N THR A 77 -27.11 25.60 2.81
CA THR A 77 -27.93 25.39 1.63
C THR A 77 -29.34 25.82 1.94
N SER A 78 -30.09 26.30 0.97
CA SER A 78 -31.52 26.56 1.12
C SER A 78 -32.28 25.45 0.44
N SER A 79 -33.24 24.90 1.14
CA SER A 79 -34.18 23.95 0.58
C SER A 79 -35.61 24.43 0.69
N PRO A 80 -36.47 24.15 -0.30
CA PRO A 80 -37.88 24.44 -0.19
C PRO A 80 -38.51 23.60 0.93
N GLU A 81 -39.18 24.24 1.87
CA GLU A 81 -39.91 23.63 2.98
C GLU A 81 -41.34 24.12 2.95
N GLN A 82 -42.31 23.19 2.98
CA GLN A 82 -43.72 23.52 3.06
C GLN A 82 -44.07 23.81 4.51
N CYS A 83 -44.56 25.03 4.77
CA CYS A 83 -45.00 25.52 6.09
C CYS A 83 -46.48 25.77 6.06
N ARG A 84 -47.16 25.61 7.20
CA ARG A 84 -48.56 25.96 7.39
C ARG A 84 -48.69 27.01 8.47
N GLY A 85 -49.36 28.12 8.15
CA GLY A 85 -49.62 29.19 9.08
C GLY A 85 -48.43 30.01 9.55
N GLU A 86 -47.20 29.59 9.29
CA GLU A 86 -45.95 30.27 9.67
C GLU A 86 -44.99 30.43 8.48
N LEU A 87 -44.29 31.54 8.42
CA LEU A 87 -43.24 31.78 7.43
C LEU A 87 -41.86 31.52 8.07
N ARG A 88 -41.14 30.51 7.57
CA ARG A 88 -39.80 30.13 8.09
C ARG A 88 -38.63 30.61 7.22
N GLY A 89 -38.88 31.55 6.33
CA GLY A 89 -37.88 32.12 5.44
C GLY A 89 -38.51 32.84 4.24
N PRO A 90 -37.71 33.26 3.25
CA PRO A 90 -38.24 33.84 2.02
C PRO A 90 -39.21 32.90 1.32
N VAL A 91 -40.39 33.43 0.93
CA VAL A 91 -41.44 32.62 0.26
C VAL A 91 -41.07 32.39 -1.20
N LEU A 92 -41.10 31.13 -1.61
CA LEU A 92 -40.97 30.70 -3.01
C LEU A 92 -42.38 30.69 -3.63
N TRP A 93 -42.76 31.80 -4.29
CA TRP A 93 -44.14 32.01 -4.74
C TRP A 93 -44.60 30.99 -5.78
N SER A 94 -43.72 30.58 -6.71
CA SER A 94 -44.04 29.56 -7.73
C SER A 94 -44.43 28.23 -7.08
N GLU A 95 -43.62 27.76 -6.19
CA GLU A 95 -43.81 26.50 -5.43
C GLU A 95 -44.99 26.60 -4.45
N THR A 96 -45.19 27.78 -3.87
CA THR A 96 -46.33 28.06 -2.97
C THR A 96 -47.63 27.95 -3.74
N MET A 97 -47.73 28.56 -4.95
CA MET A 97 -48.92 28.51 -5.80
C MET A 97 -49.20 27.07 -6.26
N SER A 98 -48.17 26.32 -6.63
CA SER A 98 -48.28 24.92 -6.98
C SER A 98 -48.79 24.06 -5.81
N ALA A 99 -48.21 24.26 -4.60
CA ALA A 99 -48.60 23.55 -3.40
C ALA A 99 -50.08 23.87 -2.96
N ARG A 100 -50.49 25.13 -3.09
CA ARG A 100 -51.88 25.54 -2.85
C ARG A 100 -52.84 24.91 -3.81
N SER A 101 -52.52 24.89 -5.09
CA SER A 101 -53.36 24.28 -6.15
C SER A 101 -53.54 22.79 -5.87
N SER A 102 -52.49 22.07 -5.51
CA SER A 102 -52.56 20.65 -5.18
C SER A 102 -53.29 20.35 -3.86
N SER A 103 -53.43 21.36 -3.00
CA SER A 103 -54.10 21.24 -1.69
C SER A 103 -55.52 21.87 -1.67
N HIS A 104 -56.21 21.84 -2.80
CA HIS A 104 -57.58 22.36 -2.93
C HIS A 104 -57.69 23.86 -2.58
N GLY A 105 -56.67 24.67 -2.83
CA GLY A 105 -56.68 26.11 -2.61
C GLY A 105 -56.43 26.58 -1.19
N SER A 106 -55.86 25.75 -0.35
CA SER A 106 -55.54 26.07 1.05
C SER A 106 -54.61 27.29 1.12
N GLN A 107 -55.06 28.41 1.66
CA GLN A 107 -54.34 29.69 1.67
C GLN A 107 -53.26 29.76 2.74
N ASP A 108 -53.26 28.87 3.74
CA ASP A 108 -52.34 28.77 4.86
C ASP A 108 -51.01 28.04 4.51
N ILE A 109 -50.94 27.49 3.29
CA ILE A 109 -49.76 26.79 2.81
C ILE A 109 -48.77 27.77 2.14
N TYR A 110 -47.54 27.74 2.61
CA TYR A 110 -46.39 28.47 2.03
C TYR A 110 -45.26 27.53 1.77
N VAL A 111 -44.55 27.69 0.69
CA VAL A 111 -43.21 27.04 0.48
C VAL A 111 -42.15 28.10 0.71
N CYS A 112 -41.37 27.91 1.74
CA CYS A 112 -40.32 28.83 2.16
C CYS A 112 -38.93 28.27 1.82
N SER A 113 -38.02 29.15 1.46
CA SER A 113 -36.59 28.80 1.38
C SER A 113 -36.01 28.74 2.77
N SER A 114 -35.91 27.53 3.34
CA SER A 114 -35.38 27.31 4.69
C SER A 114 -33.87 27.05 4.63
N PRO A 115 -33.05 27.83 5.37
CA PRO A 115 -31.60 27.59 5.44
C PRO A 115 -31.30 26.31 6.22
N GLN A 116 -30.66 25.36 5.56
CA GLN A 116 -30.24 24.09 6.18
C GLN A 116 -28.74 24.00 6.25
N ARG A 117 -28.24 23.42 7.33
CA ARG A 117 -26.82 23.13 7.52
C ARG A 117 -26.47 21.85 6.76
N ALA A 118 -25.64 22.00 5.72
CA ALA A 118 -25.11 20.86 4.98
C ALA A 118 -23.70 20.53 5.47
N TYR A 119 -23.51 19.31 5.94
CA TYR A 119 -22.23 18.78 6.36
C TYR A 119 -21.53 17.97 5.26
N ASP A 120 -22.26 17.58 4.22
CA ASP A 120 -21.68 16.87 3.07
C ASP A 120 -20.96 17.86 2.14
N ILE A 121 -19.77 18.24 2.55
CA ILE A 121 -18.87 19.14 1.82
C ILE A 121 -17.53 18.46 1.58
N PRO A 122 -16.76 18.89 0.57
CA PRO A 122 -15.52 18.23 0.17
C PRO A 122 -14.53 17.96 1.30
N GLU A 123 -14.36 18.91 2.22
CA GLU A 123 -13.46 18.80 3.36
C GLU A 123 -13.88 17.65 4.32
N ASN A 124 -15.18 17.55 4.57
CA ASN A 124 -15.72 16.49 5.44
C ASN A 124 -15.74 15.13 4.73
N GLN A 125 -15.87 15.08 3.39
CA GLN A 125 -15.72 13.85 2.61
C GLN A 125 -14.29 13.30 2.71
N VAL A 126 -13.27 14.15 2.69
CA VAL A 126 -11.86 13.77 2.93
C VAL A 126 -11.69 13.19 4.34
N LEU A 127 -12.29 13.83 5.35
CA LEU A 127 -12.26 13.34 6.73
C LEU A 127 -12.97 11.98 6.87
N ALA A 128 -14.16 11.83 6.26
CA ALA A 128 -14.91 10.58 6.24
C ALA A 128 -14.10 9.44 5.58
N ALA A 129 -13.47 9.71 4.44
CA ALA A 129 -12.63 8.73 3.74
C ALA A 129 -11.44 8.28 4.59
N ALA A 130 -10.79 9.18 5.32
CA ALA A 130 -9.70 8.83 6.23
C ALA A 130 -10.18 7.93 7.38
N LEU A 131 -11.34 8.21 7.97
CA LEU A 131 -11.95 7.36 8.99
C LEU A 131 -12.39 5.99 8.43
N VAL A 132 -12.91 5.96 7.19
CA VAL A 132 -13.25 4.71 6.49
C VAL A 132 -12.00 3.84 6.31
N SER A 133 -10.86 4.43 5.93
CA SER A 133 -9.60 3.70 5.79
C SER A 133 -9.16 3.05 7.12
N ILE A 134 -9.27 3.75 8.25
CA ILE A 134 -8.95 3.19 9.58
C ILE A 134 -9.95 2.09 9.97
N ARG A 135 -11.25 2.30 9.74
CA ARG A 135 -12.30 1.31 9.99
C ARG A 135 -12.03 0.00 9.26
N ASP A 136 -11.77 0.10 7.96
CA ASP A 136 -11.60 -1.08 7.11
C ASP A 136 -10.29 -1.81 7.42
N ALA A 137 -9.24 -1.06 7.74
CA ALA A 137 -7.98 -1.59 8.25
C ALA A 137 -8.19 -2.38 9.56
N GLY A 138 -8.90 -1.82 10.52
CA GLY A 138 -9.18 -2.47 11.80
C GLY A 138 -10.08 -3.70 11.69
N ARG A 139 -11.03 -3.72 10.75
CA ARG A 139 -11.89 -4.91 10.48
C ARG A 139 -11.10 -6.07 9.88
N GLY A 140 -10.11 -5.80 9.05
CA GLY A 140 -9.27 -6.83 8.44
C GLY A 140 -8.45 -7.64 9.45
N VAL A 141 -8.27 -7.11 10.66
CA VAL A 141 -7.47 -7.73 11.73
C VAL A 141 -8.18 -8.93 12.39
N ASP A 142 -9.50 -9.02 12.32
CA ASP A 142 -10.27 -10.09 13.00
C ASP A 142 -10.02 -11.49 12.43
N SER A 143 -9.48 -11.60 11.21
CA SER A 143 -9.16 -12.87 10.54
C SER A 143 -7.71 -13.32 10.71
N MET A 144 -6.87 -12.56 11.45
CA MET A 144 -5.45 -12.91 11.62
C MET A 144 -5.23 -14.00 12.66
N SER A 145 -4.40 -14.98 12.30
CA SER A 145 -3.75 -15.83 13.30
C SER A 145 -2.70 -15.01 14.08
N ALA A 146 -2.67 -15.16 15.41
CA ALA A 146 -1.77 -14.47 16.33
C ALA A 146 -0.26 -14.71 16.11
N GLN A 147 0.12 -15.40 15.03
CA GLN A 147 1.51 -15.78 14.74
C GLN A 147 2.39 -14.64 14.17
N ALA A 148 1.77 -13.56 13.66
CA ALA A 148 2.50 -12.50 12.95
C ALA A 148 2.70 -11.23 13.80
N TYR A 149 1.85 -10.99 14.80
CA TYR A 149 1.91 -9.81 15.67
C TYR A 149 1.62 -10.18 17.12
N ASP A 150 2.10 -9.33 18.03
CA ASP A 150 1.71 -9.40 19.44
C ASP A 150 0.21 -9.06 19.59
N ASP A 151 -0.40 -9.66 20.60
CA ASP A 151 -1.81 -9.44 20.91
C ASP A 151 -2.15 -7.99 21.20
N ASP A 152 -1.19 -7.19 21.64
CA ASP A 152 -1.39 -5.78 21.95
C ASP A 152 -1.54 -4.93 20.69
N THR A 153 -0.69 -5.15 19.68
CA THR A 153 -0.79 -4.50 18.38
C THR A 153 -2.12 -4.84 17.68
N LEU A 154 -2.55 -6.09 17.71
CA LEU A 154 -3.84 -6.51 17.14
C LEU A 154 -5.01 -5.87 17.89
N ARG A 155 -4.94 -5.80 19.22
CA ARG A 155 -5.94 -5.16 20.06
C ARG A 155 -6.05 -3.65 19.79
N ARG A 156 -4.91 -2.96 19.64
CA ARG A 156 -4.87 -1.53 19.27
C ARG A 156 -5.48 -1.29 17.89
N ALA A 157 -5.15 -2.11 16.90
CA ALA A 157 -5.71 -2.00 15.56
C ALA A 157 -7.25 -2.12 15.57
N ARG A 158 -7.79 -3.13 16.25
CA ARG A 158 -9.24 -3.31 16.43
C ARG A 158 -9.87 -2.13 17.16
N HIS A 159 -9.25 -1.67 18.26
CA HIS A 159 -9.72 -0.54 19.03
C HIS A 159 -9.82 0.73 18.17
N ASN A 160 -8.79 1.03 17.38
CA ASN A 160 -8.76 2.19 16.49
C ASN A 160 -9.83 2.07 15.39
N GLY A 161 -10.03 0.88 14.81
CA GLY A 161 -11.14 0.62 13.89
C GLY A 161 -12.51 0.89 14.50
N MET A 162 -12.74 0.44 15.74
CA MET A 162 -14.00 0.70 16.46
C MET A 162 -14.19 2.18 16.80
N ARG A 163 -13.13 2.90 17.15
CA ARG A 163 -13.19 4.37 17.34
C ARG A 163 -13.59 5.08 16.06
N ALA A 164 -13.02 4.70 14.92
CA ALA A 164 -13.36 5.25 13.61
C ALA A 164 -14.85 5.02 13.28
N ILE A 165 -15.40 3.83 13.55
CA ILE A 165 -16.82 3.53 13.39
C ILE A 165 -17.68 4.50 14.19
N ARG A 166 -17.40 4.68 15.50
CA ARG A 166 -18.15 5.58 16.38
C ARG A 166 -18.15 7.03 15.86
N PHE A 167 -17.02 7.51 15.32
CA PHE A 167 -16.95 8.84 14.73
C PHE A 167 -17.74 8.95 13.42
N LEU A 168 -17.72 7.92 12.56
CA LEU A 168 -18.53 7.88 11.35
C LEU A 168 -20.04 7.81 11.62
N GLU A 169 -20.45 7.23 12.75
CA GLU A 169 -21.84 7.14 13.20
C GLU A 169 -22.31 8.39 13.93
N HIS A 170 -21.42 9.31 14.27
CA HIS A 170 -21.80 10.57 14.88
C HIS A 170 -22.74 11.35 13.95
N ARG A 171 -23.83 11.93 14.53
CA ARG A 171 -24.93 12.58 13.80
C ARG A 171 -24.51 13.52 12.66
N THR A 172 -23.42 14.28 12.84
CA THR A 172 -22.91 15.22 11.81
C THR A 172 -22.14 14.50 10.73
N MET A 173 -21.40 13.42 11.05
CA MET A 173 -20.65 12.62 10.10
C MET A 173 -21.52 11.60 9.35
N ALA A 174 -22.63 11.17 9.95
CA ALA A 174 -23.57 10.25 9.29
C ALA A 174 -24.21 10.84 8.04
N ALA A 175 -24.30 12.18 7.96
CA ALA A 175 -24.80 12.91 6.79
C ALA A 175 -23.74 13.14 5.69
N VAL A 176 -22.47 12.78 5.93
CA VAL A 176 -21.37 12.98 5.00
C VAL A 176 -21.21 11.75 4.12
N SER A 177 -21.07 11.93 2.78
CA SER A 177 -20.79 10.84 1.86
C SER A 177 -19.50 10.11 2.25
N ARG A 178 -19.56 8.77 2.14
CA ARG A 178 -18.42 7.86 2.39
C ARG A 178 -17.74 7.41 1.10
N ASP A 179 -18.13 7.98 -0.03
CA ASP A 179 -17.55 7.70 -1.32
C ASP A 179 -16.10 8.21 -1.39
N LYS A 180 -15.34 7.68 -2.34
CA LYS A 180 -13.96 8.12 -2.56
C LYS A 180 -13.95 9.60 -2.94
N PRO A 181 -13.26 10.48 -2.18
CA PRO A 181 -13.21 11.90 -2.47
C PRO A 181 -12.62 12.18 -3.85
N THR A 182 -13.16 13.18 -4.53
CA THR A 182 -12.66 13.59 -5.84
C THR A 182 -11.31 14.29 -5.71
N PRO A 183 -10.48 14.31 -6.78
CA PRO A 183 -9.22 15.08 -6.79
C PRO A 183 -9.44 16.57 -6.45
N ARG A 184 -10.62 17.12 -6.85
CA ARG A 184 -11.01 18.51 -6.51
C ARG A 184 -11.24 18.68 -5.00
N ALA A 185 -11.83 17.69 -4.33
CA ALA A 185 -12.02 17.71 -2.88
C ALA A 185 -10.66 17.76 -2.15
N PHE A 186 -9.71 16.92 -2.55
CA PHE A 186 -8.35 16.95 -2.02
C PHE A 186 -7.66 18.31 -2.22
N LYS A 187 -7.72 18.86 -3.45
CA LYS A 187 -7.13 20.16 -3.74
C LYS A 187 -7.73 21.25 -2.85
N ARG A 188 -9.06 21.29 -2.73
CA ARG A 188 -9.77 22.27 -1.90
C ARG A 188 -9.40 22.14 -0.42
N THR A 189 -9.31 20.92 0.10
CA THR A 189 -8.93 20.67 1.50
C THR A 189 -7.49 21.10 1.78
N ARG A 190 -6.56 20.85 0.84
CA ARG A 190 -5.15 21.23 0.96
C ARG A 190 -4.90 22.74 0.88
N SER A 191 -5.72 23.49 0.13
CA SER A 191 -5.55 24.94 -0.08
C SER A 191 -6.53 25.81 0.71
N GLY A 192 -7.51 25.20 1.40
CA GLY A 192 -8.56 25.92 2.11
C GLY A 192 -8.08 26.56 3.43
N SER A 193 -8.84 27.57 3.92
CA SER A 193 -8.57 28.27 5.19
C SER A 193 -8.55 27.34 6.42
N ARG A 194 -9.22 26.18 6.34
CA ARG A 194 -9.28 25.19 7.40
C ARG A 194 -8.28 24.03 7.23
N ARG A 195 -7.27 24.19 6.38
CA ARG A 195 -6.26 23.17 6.08
C ARG A 195 -5.70 22.52 7.34
N GLN A 196 -5.36 23.30 8.36
CA GLN A 196 -4.76 22.77 9.60
C GLN A 196 -5.67 21.76 10.31
N THR A 197 -6.97 22.01 10.35
CA THR A 197 -7.96 21.11 10.97
C THR A 197 -8.05 19.75 10.24
N TYR A 198 -7.90 19.75 8.90
CA TYR A 198 -8.04 18.55 8.07
C TYR A 198 -6.69 17.91 7.69
N GLN A 199 -5.56 18.52 8.09
CA GLN A 199 -4.22 18.00 7.81
C GLN A 199 -4.02 16.55 8.27
N PRO A 200 -4.45 16.13 9.49
CA PRO A 200 -4.31 14.72 9.90
C PRO A 200 -5.11 13.74 9.03
N ALA A 201 -6.28 14.16 8.50
CA ALA A 201 -7.03 13.33 7.57
C ALA A 201 -6.31 13.17 6.22
N LEU A 202 -5.66 14.22 5.72
CA LEU A 202 -4.85 14.16 4.50
C LEU A 202 -3.62 13.26 4.70
N GLN A 203 -2.90 13.40 5.82
CA GLN A 203 -1.76 12.55 6.16
C GLN A 203 -2.17 11.08 6.28
N MET A 204 -3.32 10.80 6.91
CA MET A 204 -3.86 9.45 7.01
C MET A 204 -4.17 8.86 5.63
N LEU A 205 -4.72 9.63 4.70
CA LEU A 205 -4.99 9.15 3.34
C LEU A 205 -3.72 8.98 2.51
N ASP A 206 -2.72 9.84 2.68
CA ASP A 206 -1.40 9.66 2.08
C ASP A 206 -0.74 8.37 2.62
N ARG A 207 -0.85 8.09 3.93
CA ARG A 207 -0.41 6.82 4.55
C ARG A 207 -1.21 5.61 4.04
N ALA A 208 -2.52 5.75 3.83
CA ALA A 208 -3.36 4.68 3.29
C ALA A 208 -3.02 4.32 1.83
N ALA A 209 -2.49 5.27 1.06
CA ALA A 209 -2.02 5.02 -0.29
C ALA A 209 -0.70 4.22 -0.34
N ASP A 210 0.11 4.29 0.73
CA ASP A 210 1.37 3.53 0.89
C ASP A 210 1.44 3.00 2.33
N PRO A 211 0.67 1.93 2.64
CA PRO A 211 0.44 1.48 4.01
C PRO A 211 1.62 0.73 4.63
N LEU A 212 2.63 0.33 3.83
CA LEU A 212 3.79 -0.42 4.30
C LEU A 212 5.10 0.31 3.99
N THR A 213 5.98 0.35 4.99
CA THR A 213 7.37 0.79 4.85
C THR A 213 8.31 -0.42 4.76
N ALA A 214 9.58 -0.18 4.45
CA ALA A 214 10.60 -1.23 4.50
C ALA A 214 10.71 -1.85 5.90
N ASP A 215 10.56 -1.04 6.96
CA ASP A 215 10.66 -1.50 8.34
C ASP A 215 9.49 -2.40 8.75
N ASP A 216 8.31 -2.17 8.18
CA ASP A 216 7.12 -3.01 8.41
C ASP A 216 7.28 -4.42 7.82
N ILE A 217 8.05 -4.57 6.74
CA ILE A 217 8.26 -5.87 6.07
C ILE A 217 9.50 -6.62 6.54
N LEU A 218 10.48 -5.93 7.15
CA LEU A 218 11.73 -6.53 7.61
C LEU A 218 11.55 -7.73 8.56
N PRO A 219 10.61 -7.72 9.53
CA PRO A 219 10.36 -8.86 10.41
C PRO A 219 9.95 -10.15 9.68
N PHE A 220 9.38 -10.01 8.47
CA PHE A 220 8.92 -11.13 7.65
C PHE A 220 10.01 -11.65 6.69
N CYS A 221 11.14 -10.94 6.56
CA CYS A 221 12.27 -11.36 5.77
C CYS A 221 13.09 -12.40 6.56
N ASP A 222 13.02 -13.66 6.12
CA ASP A 222 13.94 -14.67 6.64
C ASP A 222 15.38 -14.43 6.11
N ARG A 223 16.31 -15.23 6.63
CA ARG A 223 17.73 -15.13 6.25
C ARG A 223 17.95 -15.26 4.74
N ARG A 224 17.27 -16.22 4.11
CA ARG A 224 17.39 -16.46 2.67
C ARG A 224 16.86 -15.28 1.85
N THR A 225 15.70 -14.76 2.21
CA THR A 225 15.11 -13.57 1.57
C THR A 225 16.04 -12.37 1.65
N ARG A 226 16.65 -12.11 2.83
CA ARG A 226 17.62 -11.02 3.00
C ARG A 226 18.86 -11.19 2.14
N ALA A 227 19.39 -12.42 2.06
CA ALA A 227 20.54 -12.73 1.22
C ALA A 227 20.22 -12.51 -0.28
N GLN A 228 19.02 -12.87 -0.72
CA GLN A 228 18.57 -12.63 -2.09
C GLN A 228 18.37 -11.13 -2.37
N HIS A 229 17.84 -10.37 -1.43
CA HIS A 229 17.76 -8.91 -1.56
C HIS A 229 19.15 -8.26 -1.65
N ALA A 230 20.12 -8.74 -0.87
CA ALA A 230 21.50 -8.29 -0.95
C ALA A 230 22.12 -8.62 -2.32
N LEU A 231 21.89 -9.83 -2.84
CA LEU A 231 22.29 -10.21 -4.18
C LEU A 231 21.69 -9.31 -5.27
N ILE A 232 20.39 -9.03 -5.19
CA ILE A 232 19.71 -8.13 -6.14
C ILE A 232 20.38 -6.76 -6.11
N MET A 233 20.63 -6.21 -4.93
CA MET A 233 21.27 -4.89 -4.81
C MET A 233 22.70 -4.89 -5.32
N ALA A 234 23.48 -5.93 -5.05
CA ALA A 234 24.83 -6.08 -5.59
C ALA A 234 24.83 -6.16 -7.13
N LEU A 235 23.89 -6.89 -7.74
CA LEU A 235 23.71 -6.93 -9.19
C LEU A 235 23.34 -5.56 -9.76
N VAL A 236 22.44 -4.83 -9.09
CA VAL A 236 22.06 -3.46 -9.48
C VAL A 236 23.29 -2.56 -9.48
N GLU A 237 24.04 -2.50 -8.40
CA GLU A 237 25.23 -1.66 -8.26
C GLU A 237 26.29 -1.97 -9.33
N ARG A 238 26.54 -3.27 -9.58
CA ARG A 238 27.51 -3.70 -10.59
C ARG A 238 27.07 -3.40 -12.02
N LEU A 239 25.79 -3.52 -12.34
CA LEU A 239 25.25 -3.18 -13.65
C LEU A 239 25.27 -1.66 -13.89
N GLU A 240 24.88 -0.86 -12.91
CA GLU A 240 24.93 0.60 -12.96
C GLU A 240 26.38 1.10 -13.10
N ALA A 241 27.34 0.50 -12.38
CA ALA A 241 28.77 0.82 -12.52
C ALA A 241 29.31 0.51 -13.94
N ARG A 242 28.66 -0.38 -14.69
CA ARG A 242 28.97 -0.68 -16.10
C ARG A 242 28.19 0.18 -17.11
N GLY A 243 27.42 1.17 -16.60
CA GLY A 243 26.66 2.11 -17.44
C GLY A 243 25.30 1.55 -17.89
N VAL A 244 24.79 0.48 -17.29
CA VAL A 244 23.45 -0.04 -17.57
C VAL A 244 22.45 0.78 -16.77
N ASP A 245 21.57 1.50 -17.44
CA ASP A 245 20.46 2.23 -16.80
C ASP A 245 19.35 1.23 -16.45
N LEU A 246 19.12 1.03 -15.15
CA LEU A 246 18.12 0.11 -14.64
C LEU A 246 16.85 0.87 -14.23
N PRO A 247 15.68 0.50 -14.78
CA PRO A 247 14.42 1.09 -14.36
C PRO A 247 14.11 0.68 -12.91
N GLN A 248 13.25 1.48 -12.25
CA GLN A 248 12.73 1.12 -10.93
C GLN A 248 12.01 -0.22 -10.95
N PHE A 249 12.12 -0.99 -9.86
CA PHE A 249 11.49 -2.30 -9.74
C PHE A 249 9.97 -2.22 -9.82
N ARG A 250 9.37 -3.21 -10.48
CA ARG A 250 7.92 -3.43 -10.58
C ARG A 250 7.61 -4.87 -10.26
N ALA A 251 6.39 -5.10 -9.76
CA ALA A 251 5.87 -6.45 -9.59
C ALA A 251 4.82 -6.76 -10.66
N PHE A 252 4.92 -7.94 -11.24
CA PHE A 252 3.92 -8.48 -12.16
C PHE A 252 3.81 -10.00 -11.95
N GLU A 253 2.59 -10.50 -11.75
CA GLU A 253 2.32 -11.91 -11.45
C GLU A 253 3.24 -12.50 -10.35
N GLY A 254 3.56 -11.68 -9.33
CA GLY A 254 4.39 -12.05 -8.19
C GLY A 254 5.89 -12.21 -8.51
N ILE A 255 6.34 -11.71 -9.63
CA ILE A 255 7.74 -11.59 -9.99
C ILE A 255 8.12 -10.12 -9.86
N LEU A 256 9.21 -9.86 -9.14
CA LEU A 256 9.84 -8.55 -9.11
C LEU A 256 10.82 -8.44 -10.29
N TYR A 257 10.79 -7.35 -11.04
CA TYR A 257 11.67 -7.17 -12.18
C TYR A 257 12.17 -5.73 -12.34
N SER A 258 13.42 -5.60 -12.85
CA SER A 258 14.06 -4.37 -13.25
C SER A 258 15.06 -4.67 -14.36
N GLY A 259 14.78 -4.26 -15.60
CA GLY A 259 15.60 -4.59 -16.76
C GLY A 259 15.84 -6.11 -16.90
N PRO A 260 17.11 -6.56 -16.90
CA PRO A 260 17.45 -7.98 -17.01
C PRO A 260 17.26 -8.76 -15.71
N ILE A 261 17.07 -8.07 -14.56
CA ILE A 261 16.91 -8.69 -13.25
C ILE A 261 15.45 -9.09 -13.04
N ARG A 262 15.24 -10.37 -12.69
CA ARG A 262 13.94 -10.91 -12.26
C ARG A 262 14.13 -11.65 -10.95
N TYR A 263 13.18 -11.49 -10.05
CA TYR A 263 13.17 -12.20 -8.79
C TYR A 263 11.85 -12.90 -8.56
N ASN A 264 11.89 -14.22 -8.37
CA ASN A 264 10.75 -15.04 -8.04
C ASN A 264 10.99 -15.66 -6.65
N HIS A 265 10.17 -15.25 -5.67
CA HIS A 265 10.39 -15.63 -4.29
C HIS A 265 10.22 -17.15 -4.07
N PRO A 266 11.15 -17.85 -3.36
CA PRO A 266 11.14 -19.30 -3.20
C PRO A 266 9.91 -19.87 -2.48
N ARG A 267 9.21 -19.09 -1.67
CA ARG A 267 7.99 -19.52 -0.94
C ARG A 267 6.74 -19.61 -1.80
N ARG A 268 6.79 -19.21 -3.06
CA ARG A 268 5.67 -19.37 -3.99
C ARG A 268 5.53 -20.83 -4.42
N LEU A 269 5.00 -21.66 -3.54
CA LEU A 269 4.89 -23.12 -3.69
C LEU A 269 3.87 -23.60 -4.74
N GLY A 270 3.26 -22.72 -5.52
CA GLY A 270 2.22 -23.10 -6.49
C GLY A 270 2.70 -23.26 -7.94
N ASP A 271 3.74 -22.56 -8.35
CA ASP A 271 4.19 -22.54 -9.74
C ASP A 271 5.54 -23.26 -9.90
N ARG A 272 5.47 -24.58 -10.10
CA ARG A 272 6.65 -25.42 -10.41
C ARG A 272 7.23 -25.16 -11.81
N SER A 273 6.54 -24.37 -12.64
CA SER A 273 6.94 -24.10 -14.01
C SER A 273 8.00 -23.00 -14.13
N ARG A 274 8.23 -22.24 -13.06
CA ARG A 274 9.18 -21.10 -13.08
C ARG A 274 10.31 -21.32 -12.07
N PRO A 275 11.58 -21.07 -12.44
CA PRO A 275 12.70 -21.15 -11.50
C PRO A 275 12.52 -20.11 -10.37
N HIS A 276 12.79 -20.54 -9.14
CA HIS A 276 12.75 -19.69 -7.96
C HIS A 276 14.14 -19.11 -7.68
N GLY A 277 14.22 -17.84 -7.37
CA GLY A 277 15.46 -17.13 -7.08
C GLY A 277 15.64 -15.87 -7.92
N VAL A 278 16.87 -15.41 -8.00
CA VAL A 278 17.25 -14.24 -8.79
C VAL A 278 17.68 -14.68 -10.18
N MET A 279 17.05 -14.14 -11.21
CA MET A 279 17.41 -14.37 -12.62
C MET A 279 18.05 -13.12 -13.19
N LEU A 280 19.16 -13.30 -13.92
CA LEU A 280 19.86 -12.24 -14.65
C LEU A 280 20.00 -12.65 -16.12
N GLY A 281 19.23 -12.04 -17.03
CA GLY A 281 19.34 -12.29 -18.46
C GLY A 281 19.24 -13.76 -18.88
N GLY A 282 18.43 -14.58 -18.16
CA GLY A 282 18.29 -16.03 -18.44
C GLY A 282 19.22 -16.92 -17.62
N VAL A 283 20.09 -16.35 -16.78
CA VAL A 283 20.96 -17.09 -15.85
C VAL A 283 20.34 -17.08 -14.46
N LEU A 284 20.23 -18.25 -13.82
CA LEU A 284 19.81 -18.33 -12.42
C LEU A 284 20.99 -18.06 -11.50
N VAL A 285 20.83 -17.06 -10.63
CA VAL A 285 21.85 -16.65 -9.66
C VAL A 285 21.31 -16.92 -8.26
N ASP A 286 22.00 -17.72 -7.46
CA ASP A 286 21.54 -18.06 -6.12
C ASP A 286 22.64 -17.90 -5.06
N VAL A 287 22.23 -17.56 -3.84
CA VAL A 287 23.08 -17.50 -2.65
C VAL A 287 22.70 -18.66 -1.75
N PRO A 288 23.43 -19.77 -1.77
CA PRO A 288 23.11 -20.94 -0.98
C PRO A 288 23.44 -20.72 0.50
N GLU A 289 22.58 -21.21 1.38
CA GLU A 289 22.77 -21.04 2.84
C GLU A 289 23.97 -21.83 3.40
N ARG A 290 24.40 -22.91 2.76
CA ARG A 290 25.38 -23.87 3.31
C ARG A 290 26.25 -24.53 2.24
N VAL A 291 26.75 -23.78 1.27
CA VAL A 291 27.69 -24.32 0.29
C VAL A 291 29.09 -23.80 0.64
N ARG A 292 30.09 -24.73 0.70
CA ARG A 292 31.50 -24.39 0.78
C ARG A 292 32.07 -24.27 -0.63
N GLU A 293 33.18 -23.58 -0.76
CA GLU A 293 33.82 -23.31 -2.04
C GLU A 293 34.21 -24.60 -2.80
N ASP A 294 34.65 -25.64 -2.10
CA ASP A 294 34.95 -26.97 -2.61
C ASP A 294 33.75 -27.72 -3.20
N ASN A 295 32.55 -27.33 -2.89
CA ASN A 295 31.31 -27.92 -3.38
C ASN A 295 30.53 -27.02 -4.36
N ARG A 296 31.12 -25.92 -4.86
CA ARG A 296 30.48 -24.94 -5.72
C ARG A 296 29.90 -25.56 -6.99
N GLU A 297 30.73 -26.27 -7.77
CA GLU A 297 30.32 -26.89 -9.05
C GLU A 297 29.17 -27.89 -8.86
N ARG A 298 29.21 -28.66 -7.78
CA ARG A 298 28.15 -29.61 -7.45
C ARG A 298 26.85 -28.90 -7.08
N ALA A 299 26.94 -27.75 -6.42
CA ALA A 299 25.77 -26.93 -6.09
C ALA A 299 25.18 -26.27 -7.34
N GLU A 300 26.03 -25.76 -8.25
CA GLU A 300 25.60 -25.21 -9.54
C GLU A 300 24.91 -26.26 -10.39
N TYR A 301 25.49 -27.48 -10.49
CA TYR A 301 24.88 -28.58 -11.21
C TYR A 301 23.52 -28.98 -10.65
N ALA A 302 23.43 -29.18 -9.32
CA ALA A 302 22.19 -29.55 -8.66
C ALA A 302 21.10 -28.47 -8.76
N LEU A 303 21.50 -27.19 -8.86
CA LEU A 303 20.58 -26.08 -9.04
C LEU A 303 20.12 -25.99 -10.50
N ALA A 304 21.01 -26.19 -11.46
CA ALA A 304 20.71 -26.24 -12.89
C ALA A 304 19.73 -27.38 -13.22
N GLU A 305 19.95 -28.57 -12.66
CA GLU A 305 19.03 -29.71 -12.82
C GLU A 305 17.63 -29.40 -12.31
N ARG A 306 17.51 -28.76 -11.12
CA ARG A 306 16.22 -28.35 -10.54
C ARG A 306 15.54 -27.22 -11.31
N SER A 307 16.31 -26.39 -12.02
CA SER A 307 15.80 -25.27 -12.81
C SER A 307 15.49 -25.61 -14.27
N GLY A 308 15.56 -26.87 -14.64
CA GLY A 308 15.29 -27.34 -16.01
C GLY A 308 16.46 -27.09 -16.98
N GLY A 309 17.70 -27.13 -16.50
CA GLY A 309 18.90 -26.98 -17.32
C GLY A 309 19.32 -25.55 -17.61
N LEU A 310 18.77 -24.57 -16.88
CA LEU A 310 19.20 -23.18 -17.02
C LEU A 310 20.66 -23.00 -16.58
N PRO A 311 21.44 -22.14 -17.26
CA PRO A 311 22.74 -21.69 -16.78
C PRO A 311 22.62 -21.13 -15.36
N THR A 312 23.51 -21.56 -14.46
CA THR A 312 23.41 -21.26 -13.04
C THR A 312 24.74 -20.78 -12.49
N VAL A 313 24.70 -19.75 -11.68
CA VAL A 313 25.87 -19.24 -10.94
C VAL A 313 25.55 -19.20 -9.45
N VAL A 314 26.37 -19.87 -8.66
CA VAL A 314 26.33 -19.81 -7.20
C VAL A 314 27.24 -18.68 -6.71
N VAL A 315 26.66 -17.75 -5.96
CA VAL A 315 27.39 -16.60 -5.39
C VAL A 315 27.80 -16.90 -3.97
N LEU A 316 29.09 -17.02 -3.73
CA LEU A 316 29.69 -17.19 -2.41
C LEU A 316 30.48 -15.95 -1.98
N GLU A 317 31.00 -15.22 -2.97
CA GLU A 317 31.83 -14.03 -2.79
C GLU A 317 31.37 -12.88 -3.69
N PRO A 318 31.70 -11.62 -3.38
CA PRO A 318 31.35 -10.46 -4.22
C PRO A 318 31.87 -10.55 -5.66
N SER A 319 33.00 -11.22 -5.90
CA SER A 319 33.55 -11.50 -7.24
C SER A 319 32.65 -12.38 -8.09
N ASP A 320 31.85 -13.25 -7.49
CA ASP A 320 30.90 -14.11 -8.22
C ASP A 320 29.74 -13.33 -8.85
N VAL A 321 29.44 -12.15 -8.35
CA VAL A 321 28.45 -11.24 -8.96
C VAL A 321 28.93 -10.79 -10.35
N ASP A 322 30.21 -10.49 -10.49
CA ASP A 322 30.82 -10.15 -11.79
C ASP A 322 30.81 -11.36 -12.74
N ARG A 323 31.09 -12.55 -12.22
CA ARG A 323 31.00 -13.82 -12.99
C ARG A 323 29.55 -14.06 -13.46
N ALA A 324 28.54 -13.83 -12.61
CA ALA A 324 27.14 -13.96 -13.01
C ALA A 324 26.76 -13.02 -14.16
N ILE A 325 27.25 -11.79 -14.12
CA ILE A 325 27.02 -10.81 -15.19
C ILE A 325 27.71 -11.25 -16.48
N GLN A 326 28.97 -11.76 -16.41
CA GLN A 326 29.69 -12.24 -17.57
C GLN A 326 28.96 -13.43 -18.22
N VAL A 327 28.54 -14.43 -17.46
CA VAL A 327 27.75 -15.58 -17.94
C VAL A 327 26.46 -15.12 -18.61
N ALA A 328 25.75 -14.16 -18.00
CA ALA A 328 24.52 -13.61 -18.57
C ALA A 328 24.75 -12.92 -19.94
N VAL A 329 25.87 -12.23 -20.11
CA VAL A 329 26.24 -11.61 -21.40
C VAL A 329 26.56 -12.70 -22.45
N GLU A 330 27.24 -13.76 -22.06
CA GLU A 330 27.57 -14.88 -22.97
C GLU A 330 26.27 -15.62 -23.40
N VAL A 331 25.37 -15.88 -22.50
CA VAL A 331 24.05 -16.50 -22.80
C VAL A 331 23.25 -15.60 -23.77
N ALA A 332 23.21 -14.30 -23.52
CA ALA A 332 22.51 -13.36 -24.41
C ALA A 332 23.09 -13.33 -25.82
N ARG A 333 24.41 -13.37 -25.94
CA ARG A 333 25.11 -13.45 -27.26
C ARG A 333 24.81 -14.75 -28.00
N ALA A 334 24.83 -15.88 -27.29
CA ALA A 334 24.52 -17.18 -27.88
C ALA A 334 23.05 -17.25 -28.40
N GLN A 335 22.11 -16.67 -27.64
CA GLN A 335 20.73 -16.56 -28.09
C GLN A 335 20.55 -15.69 -29.34
N GLN A 336 21.27 -14.60 -29.45
CA GLN A 336 21.24 -13.73 -30.62
C GLN A 336 21.86 -14.40 -31.88
N GLN A 337 22.80 -15.30 -31.72
CA GLN A 337 23.42 -16.04 -32.83
C GLN A 337 22.55 -17.23 -33.31
N SER A 338 21.59 -17.68 -32.48
CA SER A 338 20.71 -18.78 -32.77
C SER A 338 19.35 -18.37 -33.32
N ALA A 339 19.03 -17.06 -33.29
CA ALA A 339 17.79 -16.45 -33.79
C ALA A 339 17.99 -15.86 -35.19
#